data_40b173e035ae0f23e8ccff626f846f56
#
_entry.id   40b173e035ae0f23e8ccff626f846f56
#
_cell.length_a   1.000
_cell.length_b   1.000
_cell.length_c   1.000
_cell.angle_alpha   90.00
_cell.angle_beta   90.00
_cell.angle_gamma   90.00
#
_symmetry.space_group_name_H-M   'P 1'
#
loop_
_entity.id
_entity.type
_entity.pdbx_description
1 polymer ?
#
loop_
_entity_poly.entity_id
_entity_poly.type
_entity_poly.pdbx_seq_one_letter_code
_entity_poly.pdbx_strand_id
1 'polypeptide(L)'
;MRGNIAGLMCAQHLARRRLNPTQAMQETAPDLHIQQTRLVIRATRNTLSFAAVDPTVQTNLFFEPYTVRSGISVAANLREAFKTSTLLLRGYKRANLLVDTPVMLVPIDEFQEEDVRQLYHRTMVLADADTMIHHVLPDLNAVAVFAVNKDLKLVVDDHFVDVRITPLMKGVWTHLHRRSFTGSRRKLYAYFHDKRLEVFSFGKNRFKFSNAFDTNSSRDAMYFILYVWKQMGFDSVQDELHLSGDIPDKDWTKNALLEFVKKTYVANPVADFNRAPITAIEGLPYDLMTIFVRGIKDSNR
;
A
#
# COMPACT_ATOMS: atom_id res chain seq x y z
N MET A 1 59.23 -70.53 4.39
CA MET A 1 59.55 -70.27 2.95
C MET A 1 58.54 -69.29 2.43
N ARG A 2 59.02 -68.13 2.11
CA ARG A 2 58.62 -67.27 0.91
C ARG A 2 57.15 -67.09 0.71
N GLY A 3 56.55 -65.92 0.48
CA GLY A 3 57.14 -64.70 -0.02
C GLY A 3 56.09 -63.62 -0.01
N ASN A 4 56.58 -62.44 0.02
CA ASN A 4 55.96 -61.11 -0.18
C ASN A 4 55.21 -60.91 -1.48
N ILE A 5 54.07 -60.22 -1.49
CA ILE A 5 53.72 -59.32 -2.62
C ILE A 5 52.92 -58.16 -2.05
N ALA A 6 53.44 -56.97 -2.27
CA ALA A 6 52.85 -55.67 -2.04
C ALA A 6 51.68 -55.39 -2.96
N GLY A 7 50.55 -54.91 -2.41
CA GLY A 7 49.42 -54.34 -3.13
C GLY A 7 49.43 -52.82 -2.98
N LEU A 8 49.72 -52.11 -4.06
CA LEU A 8 49.59 -50.65 -4.20
C LEU A 8 48.15 -50.22 -4.02
N MET A 9 47.84 -49.52 -2.97
CA MET A 9 46.59 -48.79 -2.88
C MET A 9 46.76 -47.35 -3.40
N CYS A 10 46.13 -47.13 -4.51
CA CYS A 10 45.96 -45.82 -5.12
C CYS A 10 45.09 -44.95 -4.22
N ALA A 11 45.67 -44.01 -3.49
CA ALA A 11 44.95 -43.00 -2.71
C ALA A 11 44.45 -41.91 -3.67
N GLN A 12 43.20 -41.96 -4.02
CA GLN A 12 42.55 -40.86 -4.71
C GLN A 12 42.36 -39.69 -3.75
N HIS A 13 43.03 -38.60 -4.00
CA HIS A 13 42.90 -37.30 -3.37
C HIS A 13 41.52 -36.70 -3.73
N LEU A 14 40.56 -36.87 -2.86
CA LEU A 14 39.39 -36.01 -2.81
C LEU A 14 39.79 -34.68 -2.18
N ALA A 15 40.18 -33.72 -3.01
CA ALA A 15 40.34 -32.34 -2.61
C ALA A 15 38.98 -31.78 -2.21
N ARG A 16 38.59 -31.87 -0.93
CA ARG A 16 37.53 -31.05 -0.35
C ARG A 16 38.01 -29.61 -0.42
N ARG A 17 37.50 -28.84 -1.39
CA ARG A 17 37.52 -27.38 -1.34
C ARG A 17 36.82 -26.94 -0.04
N ARG A 18 37.62 -26.63 0.98
CA ARG A 18 37.10 -25.86 2.13
C ARG A 18 36.77 -24.47 1.61
N LEU A 19 35.48 -24.18 1.40
CA LEU A 19 35.02 -22.83 1.21
C LEU A 19 35.45 -22.00 2.43
N ASN A 20 36.10 -20.87 2.19
CA ASN A 20 36.51 -19.94 3.21
C ASN A 20 35.24 -19.48 3.98
N PRO A 21 35.22 -19.52 5.32
CA PRO A 21 34.07 -19.09 6.12
C PRO A 21 33.61 -17.66 5.79
N THR A 22 34.54 -16.80 5.39
CA THR A 22 34.27 -15.41 4.99
C THR A 22 33.53 -15.30 3.65
N GLN A 23 33.76 -16.22 2.70
CA GLN A 23 32.99 -16.26 1.45
C GLN A 23 31.56 -16.79 1.64
N ALA A 24 31.41 -17.81 2.49
CA ALA A 24 30.07 -18.32 2.84
C ALA A 24 29.22 -17.29 3.59
N MET A 25 29.84 -16.43 4.42
CA MET A 25 29.11 -15.33 5.09
C MET A 25 28.74 -14.17 4.14
N GLN A 26 29.52 -13.92 3.07
CA GLN A 26 29.23 -12.88 2.10
C GLN A 26 28.13 -13.27 1.10
N GLU A 27 27.99 -14.55 0.76
CA GLU A 27 26.93 -15.05 -0.13
C GLU A 27 25.57 -15.19 0.56
N THR A 28 25.53 -15.32 1.89
CA THR A 28 24.27 -15.47 2.66
C THR A 28 23.69 -14.15 3.18
N ALA A 29 24.49 -13.09 3.29
CA ALA A 29 24.03 -11.81 3.82
C ALA A 29 22.96 -11.11 2.97
N PRO A 30 23.03 -11.04 1.62
CA PRO A 30 21.99 -10.47 0.77
C PRO A 30 20.67 -11.23 0.85
N ASP A 31 20.71 -12.56 0.89
CA ASP A 31 19.51 -13.41 0.94
C ASP A 31 18.76 -13.26 2.29
N LEU A 32 19.47 -13.13 3.40
CA LEU A 32 18.88 -12.90 4.72
C LEU A 32 18.17 -11.54 4.78
N HIS A 33 18.74 -10.49 4.19
CA HIS A 33 18.11 -9.17 4.13
C HIS A 33 16.85 -9.17 3.27
N ILE A 34 16.84 -9.85 2.13
CA ILE A 34 15.67 -10.02 1.27
C ILE A 34 14.56 -10.78 2.03
N GLN A 35 14.88 -11.83 2.77
CA GLN A 35 13.91 -12.59 3.53
C GLN A 35 13.29 -11.78 4.69
N GLN A 36 14.00 -10.83 5.27
CA GLN A 36 13.48 -9.94 6.32
C GLN A 36 12.72 -8.75 5.76
N THR A 37 13.06 -8.30 4.55
CA THR A 37 12.37 -7.20 3.88
C THR A 37 10.95 -7.61 3.48
N ARG A 38 10.02 -6.71 3.66
CA ARG A 38 8.62 -6.91 3.28
C ARG A 38 8.34 -6.31 1.90
N LEU A 39 7.93 -7.15 0.97
CA LEU A 39 7.44 -6.72 -0.33
C LEU A 39 6.05 -6.08 -0.16
N VAL A 40 5.82 -4.95 -0.81
CA VAL A 40 4.50 -4.34 -0.90
C VAL A 40 3.88 -4.69 -2.25
N ILE A 41 2.70 -5.29 -2.23
CA ILE A 41 1.86 -5.57 -3.39
C ILE A 41 0.69 -4.62 -3.34
N ARG A 42 0.59 -3.70 -4.28
CA ARG A 42 -0.55 -2.80 -4.45
C ARG A 42 -1.50 -3.41 -5.47
N ALA A 43 -2.68 -3.76 -5.03
CA ALA A 43 -3.72 -4.38 -5.86
C ALA A 43 -4.97 -3.51 -5.87
N THR A 44 -5.30 -2.95 -7.04
CA THR A 44 -6.55 -2.23 -7.28
C THR A 44 -7.42 -2.98 -8.28
N ARG A 45 -8.55 -2.43 -8.64
CA ARG A 45 -9.43 -3.03 -9.65
C ARG A 45 -8.75 -3.21 -11.01
N ASN A 46 -7.88 -2.26 -11.38
CA ASN A 46 -7.31 -2.15 -12.72
C ASN A 46 -5.79 -2.13 -12.76
N THR A 47 -5.12 -2.07 -11.61
CA THR A 47 -3.66 -1.97 -11.56
C THR A 47 -3.06 -2.93 -10.54
N LEU A 48 -1.88 -3.42 -10.84
CA LEU A 48 -1.00 -4.11 -9.92
C LEU A 48 0.35 -3.40 -9.94
N SER A 49 1.00 -3.31 -8.80
CA SER A 49 2.39 -2.87 -8.73
C SER A 49 3.07 -3.47 -7.51
N PHE A 50 4.39 -3.58 -7.60
CA PHE A 50 5.24 -4.19 -6.60
C PHE A 50 6.29 -3.17 -6.17
N ALA A 51 6.56 -3.12 -4.88
CA ALA A 51 7.59 -2.22 -4.35
C ALA A 51 8.26 -2.84 -3.11
N ALA A 52 9.57 -2.64 -3.00
CA ALA A 52 10.33 -3.06 -1.83
C ALA A 52 11.51 -2.12 -1.60
N VAL A 53 11.89 -1.91 -0.33
CA VAL A 53 13.12 -1.19 0.00
C VAL A 53 14.32 -2.05 -0.45
N ASP A 54 15.31 -1.39 -1.03
CA ASP A 54 16.59 -2.04 -1.34
C ASP A 54 17.27 -2.46 -0.03
N PRO A 55 17.52 -3.75 0.18
CA PRO A 55 18.13 -4.21 1.42
C PRO A 55 19.59 -3.73 1.59
N THR A 56 20.24 -3.32 0.50
CA THR A 56 21.64 -2.86 0.52
C THR A 56 21.75 -1.35 0.69
N VAL A 57 20.76 -0.60 0.22
CA VAL A 57 20.69 0.86 0.32
C VAL A 57 19.30 1.26 0.79
N GLN A 58 19.14 1.42 2.09
CA GLN A 58 17.84 1.68 2.74
C GLN A 58 17.09 2.92 2.22
N THR A 59 17.76 3.82 1.53
CA THR A 59 17.15 5.00 0.90
C THR A 59 16.58 4.71 -0.49
N ASN A 60 16.93 3.58 -1.09
CA ASN A 60 16.47 3.20 -2.42
C ASN A 60 15.21 2.31 -2.33
N LEU A 61 14.32 2.54 -3.25
CA LEU A 61 13.10 1.77 -3.42
C LEU A 61 13.09 1.14 -4.82
N PHE A 62 12.90 -0.16 -4.87
CA PHE A 62 12.53 -0.84 -6.11
C PHE A 62 11.02 -0.68 -6.32
N PHE A 63 10.64 -0.23 -7.50
CA PHE A 63 9.25 -0.10 -7.90
C PHE A 63 9.06 -0.73 -9.27
N GLU A 64 8.07 -1.60 -9.40
CA GLU A 64 7.73 -2.31 -10.64
C GLU A 64 6.22 -2.24 -10.86
N PRO A 65 5.75 -1.40 -11.83
CA PRO A 65 4.36 -1.43 -12.27
C PRO A 65 4.11 -2.67 -13.11
N TYR A 66 2.93 -3.28 -12.96
CA TYR A 66 2.53 -4.46 -13.74
C TYR A 66 1.31 -4.14 -14.61
N THR A 67 1.42 -4.44 -15.90
CA THR A 67 0.32 -4.27 -16.83
C THR A 67 -0.71 -5.38 -16.67
N VAL A 68 -1.85 -5.02 -16.11
CA VAL A 68 -2.97 -5.95 -15.90
C VAL A 68 -3.61 -6.32 -17.23
N ARG A 69 -3.83 -7.61 -17.45
CA ARG A 69 -4.58 -8.12 -18.60
C ARG A 69 -6.08 -7.96 -18.31
N SER A 70 -6.79 -7.30 -19.21
CA SER A 70 -8.25 -7.20 -19.16
C SER A 70 -8.91 -8.58 -19.36
N GLY A 71 -10.08 -8.77 -18.74
CA GLY A 71 -10.84 -10.01 -18.86
C GLY A 71 -10.47 -11.15 -17.92
N ILE A 72 -9.40 -11.00 -17.13
CA ILE A 72 -9.08 -11.94 -16.04
C ILE A 72 -9.03 -11.22 -14.69
N SER A 73 -9.26 -11.97 -13.61
CA SER A 73 -9.30 -11.39 -12.26
C SER A 73 -7.93 -10.84 -11.82
N VAL A 74 -7.93 -9.95 -10.82
CA VAL A 74 -6.69 -9.45 -10.19
C VAL A 74 -5.86 -10.61 -9.61
N ALA A 75 -6.52 -11.62 -9.03
CA ALA A 75 -5.86 -12.84 -8.54
C ALA A 75 -5.15 -13.62 -9.67
N ALA A 76 -5.81 -13.76 -10.83
CA ALA A 76 -5.21 -14.42 -11.99
C ALA A 76 -4.03 -13.59 -12.57
N ASN A 77 -4.17 -12.27 -12.64
CA ASN A 77 -3.09 -11.36 -13.01
C ASN A 77 -1.88 -11.49 -12.06
N LEU A 78 -2.14 -11.59 -10.75
CA LEU A 78 -1.06 -11.75 -9.78
C LEU A 78 -0.35 -13.11 -9.93
N ARG A 79 -1.07 -14.21 -10.21
CA ARG A 79 -0.44 -15.51 -10.54
C ARG A 79 0.48 -15.42 -11.77
N GLU A 80 0.06 -14.70 -12.80
CA GLU A 80 0.91 -14.49 -13.98
C GLU A 80 2.12 -13.58 -13.64
N ALA A 81 1.93 -12.56 -12.80
CA ALA A 81 3.02 -11.71 -12.36
C ALA A 81 4.13 -12.48 -11.61
N PHE A 82 3.79 -13.50 -10.84
CA PHE A 82 4.78 -14.37 -10.17
C PHE A 82 5.68 -15.14 -11.16
N LYS A 83 5.30 -15.23 -12.43
CA LYS A 83 6.13 -15.88 -13.47
C LYS A 83 7.05 -14.89 -14.17
N THR A 84 6.76 -13.59 -14.13
CA THR A 84 7.40 -12.60 -15.01
C THR A 84 8.00 -11.40 -14.27
N SER A 85 7.49 -11.05 -13.08
CA SER A 85 7.96 -9.90 -12.32
C SER A 85 9.34 -10.16 -11.70
N THR A 86 10.27 -9.26 -11.96
CA THR A 86 11.63 -9.34 -11.40
C THR A 86 11.64 -9.20 -9.90
N LEU A 87 10.76 -8.38 -9.35
CA LEU A 87 10.64 -8.17 -7.90
C LEU A 87 10.05 -9.39 -7.20
N LEU A 88 8.99 -9.98 -7.73
CA LEU A 88 8.36 -11.16 -7.14
C LEU A 88 9.28 -12.39 -7.15
N LEU A 89 10.16 -12.50 -8.17
CA LEU A 89 11.12 -13.61 -8.30
C LEU A 89 12.33 -13.52 -7.36
N ARG A 90 12.52 -12.40 -6.63
CA ARG A 90 13.65 -12.23 -5.70
C ARG A 90 13.56 -13.08 -4.42
N GLY A 91 12.44 -13.75 -4.17
CA GLY A 91 12.30 -14.69 -3.06
C GLY A 91 11.99 -14.05 -1.70
N TYR A 92 11.32 -12.89 -1.68
CA TYR A 92 10.78 -12.31 -0.44
C TYR A 92 9.90 -13.32 0.29
N LYS A 93 10.02 -13.38 1.63
CA LYS A 93 9.21 -14.26 2.49
C LYS A 93 8.06 -13.53 3.15
N ARG A 94 8.08 -12.21 3.11
CA ARG A 94 7.11 -11.33 3.77
C ARG A 94 6.44 -10.40 2.76
N ALA A 95 5.13 -10.29 2.80
CA ALA A 95 4.39 -9.37 1.95
C ALA A 95 3.43 -8.47 2.75
N ASN A 96 3.17 -7.30 2.21
CA ASN A 96 2.06 -6.44 2.58
C ASN A 96 1.18 -6.25 1.35
N LEU A 97 0.00 -6.84 1.35
CA LEU A 97 -0.99 -6.67 0.29
C LEU A 97 -1.86 -5.46 0.62
N LEU A 98 -1.76 -4.42 -0.21
CA LEU A 98 -2.64 -3.27 -0.18
C LEU A 98 -3.81 -3.53 -1.11
N VAL A 99 -5.03 -3.51 -0.59
CA VAL A 99 -6.23 -3.75 -1.38
C VAL A 99 -7.07 -2.50 -1.51
N ASP A 100 -7.46 -2.18 -2.74
CA ASP A 100 -8.45 -1.15 -3.03
C ASP A 100 -9.85 -1.77 -2.95
N THR A 101 -10.51 -1.53 -1.84
CA THR A 101 -11.83 -2.08 -1.53
C THR A 101 -12.62 -1.07 -0.68
N PRO A 102 -13.95 -1.08 -0.71
CA PRO A 102 -14.75 -0.30 0.23
C PRO A 102 -14.40 -0.64 1.68
N VAL A 103 -14.20 0.39 2.49
CA VAL A 103 -13.81 0.24 3.91
C VAL A 103 -14.86 0.87 4.79
N MET A 104 -15.39 0.10 5.73
CA MET A 104 -16.19 0.59 6.84
C MET A 104 -15.25 0.95 7.99
N LEU A 105 -15.32 2.18 8.48
CA LEU A 105 -14.53 2.66 9.61
C LEU A 105 -15.39 2.67 10.88
N VAL A 106 -14.97 1.92 11.87
CA VAL A 106 -15.65 1.84 13.17
C VAL A 106 -14.74 2.48 14.22
N PRO A 107 -15.22 3.39 15.10
CA PRO A 107 -14.44 3.87 16.22
C PRO A 107 -13.95 2.70 17.10
N ILE A 108 -12.71 2.77 17.62
CA ILE A 108 -12.16 1.68 18.45
C ILE A 108 -13.06 1.39 19.66
N ASP A 109 -13.59 2.44 20.27
CA ASP A 109 -14.41 2.33 21.48
C ASP A 109 -15.80 1.67 21.21
N GLU A 110 -16.22 1.64 19.94
CA GLU A 110 -17.51 1.08 19.49
C GLU A 110 -17.34 -0.26 18.75
N PHE A 111 -16.11 -0.71 18.55
CA PHE A 111 -15.84 -1.94 17.81
C PHE A 111 -16.10 -3.17 18.66
N GLN A 112 -17.01 -4.04 18.20
CA GLN A 112 -17.30 -5.36 18.74
C GLN A 112 -17.19 -6.39 17.60
N GLU A 113 -16.34 -7.39 17.78
CA GLU A 113 -16.05 -8.37 16.71
C GLU A 113 -17.27 -9.22 16.36
N GLU A 114 -18.13 -9.50 17.34
CA GLU A 114 -19.36 -10.27 17.14
C GLU A 114 -20.36 -9.55 16.23
N ASP A 115 -20.48 -8.24 16.36
CA ASP A 115 -21.48 -7.44 15.66
C ASP A 115 -20.98 -6.91 14.31
N VAL A 116 -19.66 -6.87 14.09
CA VAL A 116 -19.06 -6.23 12.94
C VAL A 116 -19.49 -6.83 11.61
N ARG A 117 -19.69 -8.16 11.57
CA ARG A 117 -20.17 -8.84 10.36
C ARG A 117 -21.57 -8.38 9.96
N GLN A 118 -22.48 -8.29 10.94
CA GLN A 118 -23.85 -7.84 10.69
C GLN A 118 -23.88 -6.37 10.26
N LEU A 119 -23.06 -5.55 10.91
CA LEU A 119 -22.92 -4.12 10.58
C LEU A 119 -22.38 -3.95 9.16
N TYR A 120 -21.36 -4.71 8.80
CA TYR A 120 -20.78 -4.69 7.45
C TYR A 120 -21.81 -5.05 6.38
N HIS A 121 -22.55 -6.12 6.56
CA HIS A 121 -23.60 -6.55 5.62
C HIS A 121 -24.75 -5.53 5.44
N ARG A 122 -24.99 -4.65 6.42
CA ARG A 122 -25.99 -3.58 6.31
C ARG A 122 -25.51 -2.38 5.53
N THR A 123 -24.20 -2.15 5.48
CA THR A 123 -23.59 -0.94 4.93
C THR A 123 -22.81 -1.19 3.65
N MET A 124 -22.29 -2.40 3.48
CA MET A 124 -21.43 -2.80 2.37
C MET A 124 -21.93 -4.08 1.71
N VAL A 125 -21.57 -4.26 0.45
CA VAL A 125 -21.85 -5.52 -0.28
C VAL A 125 -20.65 -6.45 -0.07
N LEU A 126 -20.92 -7.64 0.47
CA LEU A 126 -19.95 -8.73 0.58
C LEU A 126 -20.32 -9.81 -0.44
N ALA A 127 -19.45 -10.03 -1.43
CA ALA A 127 -19.63 -11.09 -2.41
C ALA A 127 -19.28 -12.47 -1.79
N ASP A 128 -19.84 -13.57 -2.32
CA ASP A 128 -19.55 -14.93 -1.85
C ASP A 128 -18.07 -15.31 -1.99
N ALA A 129 -17.40 -14.72 -3.01
CA ALA A 129 -15.97 -14.88 -3.26
C ALA A 129 -15.08 -14.08 -2.31
N ASP A 130 -15.65 -13.27 -1.40
CA ASP A 130 -14.88 -12.41 -0.52
C ASP A 130 -14.81 -12.97 0.91
N THR A 131 -13.80 -12.54 1.63
CA THR A 131 -13.65 -12.73 3.07
C THR A 131 -13.52 -11.37 3.74
N MET A 132 -14.21 -11.21 4.86
CA MET A 132 -14.13 -9.99 5.66
C MET A 132 -12.88 -10.03 6.55
N ILE A 133 -12.15 -8.91 6.59
CA ILE A 133 -10.98 -8.70 7.42
C ILE A 133 -11.15 -7.37 8.17
N HIS A 134 -10.64 -7.30 9.38
CA HIS A 134 -10.52 -6.05 10.10
C HIS A 134 -9.05 -5.70 10.41
N HIS A 135 -8.76 -4.41 10.50
CA HIS A 135 -7.43 -3.90 10.79
C HIS A 135 -7.52 -2.68 11.69
N VAL A 136 -6.85 -2.74 12.85
CA VAL A 136 -6.83 -1.61 13.80
C VAL A 136 -5.94 -0.49 13.28
N LEU A 137 -6.46 0.73 13.31
CA LEU A 137 -5.80 1.97 12.92
C LEU A 137 -5.61 2.86 14.16
N PRO A 138 -4.62 2.59 15.03
CA PRO A 138 -4.50 3.26 16.32
C PRO A 138 -4.28 4.78 16.18
N ASP A 139 -3.50 5.21 15.19
CA ASP A 139 -3.26 6.63 14.90
C ASP A 139 -4.56 7.41 14.54
N LEU A 140 -5.61 6.70 14.13
CA LEU A 140 -6.88 7.27 13.66
C LEU A 140 -8.05 6.98 14.60
N ASN A 141 -7.78 6.30 15.72
CA ASN A 141 -8.77 5.83 16.68
C ASN A 141 -9.94 5.08 16.00
N ALA A 142 -9.62 4.21 15.04
CA ALA A 142 -10.60 3.48 14.24
C ALA A 142 -10.16 2.05 13.95
N VAL A 143 -11.13 1.19 13.66
CA VAL A 143 -10.94 -0.13 13.06
C VAL A 143 -11.48 -0.08 11.64
N ALA A 144 -10.62 -0.42 10.68
CA ALA A 144 -11.01 -0.58 9.29
C ALA A 144 -11.52 -1.99 9.06
N VAL A 145 -12.76 -2.13 8.61
CA VAL A 145 -13.39 -3.40 8.23
C VAL A 145 -13.60 -3.40 6.73
N PHE A 146 -13.11 -4.42 6.04
CA PHE A 146 -13.12 -4.47 4.59
C PHE A 146 -13.14 -5.91 4.07
N ALA A 147 -13.53 -6.07 2.81
CA ALA A 147 -13.58 -7.35 2.13
C ALA A 147 -12.36 -7.55 1.24
N VAL A 148 -11.88 -8.80 1.18
CA VAL A 148 -10.78 -9.22 0.30
C VAL A 148 -11.22 -10.46 -0.47
N ASN A 149 -10.96 -10.49 -1.75
CA ASN A 149 -11.23 -11.65 -2.58
C ASN A 149 -10.42 -12.87 -2.09
N LYS A 150 -11.11 -14.02 -1.88
CA LYS A 150 -10.52 -15.24 -1.36
C LYS A 150 -9.39 -15.78 -2.25
N ASP A 151 -9.57 -15.70 -3.58
CA ASP A 151 -8.55 -16.17 -4.53
C ASP A 151 -7.31 -15.28 -4.48
N LEU A 152 -7.49 -13.95 -4.35
CA LEU A 152 -6.36 -13.03 -4.21
C LEU A 152 -5.58 -13.30 -2.93
N LYS A 153 -6.31 -13.51 -1.82
CA LYS A 153 -5.70 -13.88 -0.53
C LYS A 153 -4.93 -15.19 -0.64
N LEU A 154 -5.54 -16.22 -1.25
CA LEU A 154 -4.90 -17.54 -1.43
C LEU A 154 -3.60 -17.43 -2.23
N VAL A 155 -3.60 -16.67 -3.35
CA VAL A 155 -2.39 -16.47 -4.16
C VAL A 155 -1.24 -15.87 -3.34
N VAL A 156 -1.54 -14.93 -2.46
CA VAL A 156 -0.50 -14.30 -1.63
C VAL A 156 -0.04 -15.24 -0.51
N ASP A 157 -0.97 -15.94 0.14
CA ASP A 157 -0.67 -16.90 1.21
C ASP A 157 0.18 -18.09 0.70
N ASP A 158 -0.01 -18.51 -0.55
CA ASP A 158 0.78 -19.60 -1.17
C ASP A 158 2.24 -19.21 -1.45
N HIS A 159 2.53 -17.90 -1.61
CA HIS A 159 3.86 -17.44 -1.99
C HIS A 159 4.67 -16.84 -0.83
N PHE A 160 4.02 -16.40 0.24
CA PHE A 160 4.68 -15.72 1.35
C PHE A 160 4.35 -16.37 2.70
N VAL A 161 5.35 -16.40 3.58
CA VAL A 161 5.22 -16.98 4.93
C VAL A 161 4.51 -16.03 5.91
N ASP A 162 4.75 -14.72 5.76
CA ASP A 162 4.16 -13.67 6.60
C ASP A 162 3.45 -12.63 5.71
N VAL A 163 2.14 -12.70 5.68
CA VAL A 163 1.28 -11.81 4.88
C VAL A 163 0.52 -10.86 5.80
N ARG A 164 0.61 -9.57 5.47
CA ARG A 164 -0.26 -8.54 6.04
C ARG A 164 -1.17 -8.02 4.95
N ILE A 165 -2.47 -7.96 5.23
CA ILE A 165 -3.44 -7.38 4.30
C ILE A 165 -3.99 -6.11 4.93
N THR A 166 -3.89 -5.00 4.21
CA THR A 166 -4.33 -3.69 4.70
C THR A 166 -5.09 -2.93 3.61
N PRO A 167 -6.03 -2.05 4.00
CA PRO A 167 -6.64 -1.17 3.02
C PRO A 167 -5.58 -0.29 2.35
N LEU A 168 -5.71 -0.07 1.05
CA LEU A 168 -4.85 0.82 0.28
C LEU A 168 -4.76 2.22 0.93
N MET A 169 -5.89 2.72 1.38
CA MET A 169 -6.02 4.05 1.98
C MET A 169 -5.35 4.22 3.35
N LYS A 170 -4.92 3.14 4.02
CA LYS A 170 -4.30 3.22 5.36
C LYS A 170 -3.15 4.23 5.42
N GLY A 171 -2.23 4.15 4.45
CA GLY A 171 -1.07 5.04 4.39
C GLY A 171 -1.48 6.51 4.20
N VAL A 172 -2.38 6.75 3.25
CA VAL A 172 -2.90 8.08 2.90
C VAL A 172 -3.64 8.70 4.08
N TRP A 173 -4.59 7.98 4.69
CA TRP A 173 -5.31 8.47 5.87
C TRP A 173 -4.37 8.86 7.01
N THR A 174 -3.42 7.99 7.35
CA THR A 174 -2.51 8.26 8.45
C THR A 174 -1.56 9.42 8.14
N HIS A 175 -1.10 9.54 6.88
CA HIS A 175 -0.25 10.66 6.47
C HIS A 175 -1.00 12.00 6.55
N LEU A 176 -2.20 12.08 5.96
CA LEU A 176 -3.00 13.30 5.93
C LEU A 176 -3.61 13.65 7.29
N HIS A 177 -3.91 12.65 8.13
CA HIS A 177 -4.32 12.89 9.52
C HIS A 177 -3.25 13.64 10.30
N ARG A 178 -1.99 13.21 10.23
CA ARG A 178 -0.88 13.93 10.90
C ARG A 178 -0.74 15.37 10.41
N ARG A 179 -1.02 15.62 9.13
CA ARG A 179 -1.03 16.97 8.57
C ARG A 179 -2.28 17.76 8.93
N SER A 180 -3.35 17.11 9.33
CA SER A 180 -4.60 17.78 9.70
C SER A 180 -4.47 18.64 10.96
N PHE A 181 -3.49 18.37 11.82
CA PHE A 181 -3.21 19.16 13.02
C PHE A 181 -2.57 20.52 12.75
N THR A 182 -2.13 20.80 11.53
CA THR A 182 -1.60 22.10 11.18
C THR A 182 -2.72 23.12 10.98
N GLY A 183 -2.74 24.16 11.79
CA GLY A 183 -3.78 25.21 11.77
C GLY A 183 -5.10 24.80 12.42
N SER A 184 -6.00 25.76 12.56
CA SER A 184 -7.30 25.61 13.26
C SER A 184 -8.49 25.37 12.32
N ARG A 185 -8.27 25.43 10.99
CA ARG A 185 -9.33 25.31 9.99
C ARG A 185 -9.72 23.88 9.78
N ARG A 186 -11.02 23.66 9.48
CA ARG A 186 -11.48 22.34 9.05
C ARG A 186 -10.95 22.03 7.64
N LYS A 187 -10.64 20.77 7.38
CA LYS A 187 -10.08 20.33 6.11
C LYS A 187 -10.89 19.17 5.55
N LEU A 188 -11.28 19.29 4.29
CA LEU A 188 -11.77 18.18 3.48
C LEU A 188 -10.63 17.70 2.59
N TYR A 189 -10.40 16.41 2.59
CA TYR A 189 -9.40 15.76 1.75
C TYR A 189 -10.09 15.00 0.63
N ALA A 190 -9.56 15.11 -0.58
CA ALA A 190 -9.98 14.37 -1.77
C ALA A 190 -8.75 13.68 -2.35
N TYR A 191 -8.70 12.36 -2.28
CA TYR A 191 -7.63 11.55 -2.82
C TYR A 191 -8.10 10.78 -4.04
N PHE A 192 -7.34 10.87 -5.13
CA PHE A 192 -7.68 10.28 -6.43
C PHE A 192 -6.74 9.13 -6.77
N HIS A 193 -7.31 8.00 -7.18
CA HIS A 193 -6.58 6.85 -7.70
C HIS A 193 -7.50 5.96 -8.55
N ASP A 194 -7.00 5.39 -9.63
CA ASP A 194 -7.69 4.36 -10.44
C ASP A 194 -9.17 4.64 -10.76
N LYS A 195 -9.51 5.88 -11.14
CA LYS A 195 -10.90 6.36 -11.37
C LYS A 195 -11.79 6.32 -10.12
N ARG A 196 -11.17 6.36 -8.96
CA ARG A 196 -11.84 6.42 -7.67
C ARG A 196 -11.46 7.70 -6.93
N LEU A 197 -12.43 8.26 -6.25
CA LEU A 197 -12.28 9.42 -5.40
C LEU A 197 -12.60 9.04 -3.96
N GLU A 198 -11.63 9.17 -3.09
CA GLU A 198 -11.80 9.03 -1.64
C GLU A 198 -11.94 10.41 -1.01
N VAL A 199 -13.08 10.68 -0.38
CA VAL A 199 -13.34 11.96 0.31
C VAL A 199 -13.43 11.72 1.80
N PHE A 200 -12.63 12.43 2.59
CA PHE A 200 -12.60 12.24 4.03
C PHE A 200 -12.21 13.52 4.78
N SER A 201 -12.55 13.55 6.06
CA SER A 201 -12.23 14.66 6.96
C SER A 201 -11.96 14.15 8.38
N PHE A 202 -11.09 14.85 9.10
CA PHE A 202 -10.73 14.55 10.49
C PHE A 202 -11.20 15.67 11.45
N GLY A 203 -11.38 15.30 12.69
CA GLY A 203 -11.64 16.26 13.76
C GLY A 203 -11.51 15.60 15.13
N LYS A 204 -10.88 16.29 16.09
CA LYS A 204 -10.63 15.78 17.43
C LYS A 204 -9.96 14.39 17.44
N ASN A 205 -8.92 14.23 16.62
CA ASN A 205 -8.11 13.02 16.51
C ASN A 205 -8.83 11.76 15.98
N ARG A 206 -9.90 11.91 15.21
CA ARG A 206 -10.64 10.80 14.57
C ARG A 206 -11.27 11.21 13.25
N PHE A 207 -11.74 10.24 12.49
CA PHE A 207 -12.57 10.52 11.33
C PHE A 207 -13.86 11.26 11.72
N LYS A 208 -14.21 12.25 10.92
CA LYS A 208 -15.53 12.89 10.91
C LYS A 208 -16.38 12.38 9.78
N PHE A 209 -15.75 12.05 8.67
CA PHE A 209 -16.37 11.52 7.47
C PHE A 209 -15.33 10.76 6.67
N SER A 210 -15.73 9.68 6.01
CA SER A 210 -14.97 9.00 4.96
C SER A 210 -15.95 8.29 4.03
N ASN A 211 -15.82 8.53 2.74
CA ASN A 211 -16.59 7.82 1.72
C ASN A 211 -15.79 7.78 0.41
N ALA A 212 -16.12 6.81 -0.44
CA ALA A 212 -15.49 6.60 -1.74
C ALA A 212 -16.53 6.66 -2.85
N PHE A 213 -16.15 7.24 -3.99
CA PHE A 213 -16.99 7.40 -5.16
C PHE A 213 -16.24 6.92 -6.40
N ASP A 214 -16.92 6.18 -7.26
CA ASP A 214 -16.40 5.89 -8.60
C ASP A 214 -16.57 7.15 -9.47
N THR A 215 -15.50 7.61 -10.09
CA THR A 215 -15.49 8.83 -10.90
C THR A 215 -14.93 8.54 -12.29
N ASN A 216 -15.73 8.84 -13.33
CA ASN A 216 -15.30 8.66 -14.71
C ASN A 216 -14.78 9.95 -15.35
N SER A 217 -15.01 11.08 -14.71
CA SER A 217 -14.62 12.40 -15.21
C SER A 217 -14.29 13.37 -14.08
N SER A 218 -13.57 14.43 -14.42
CA SER A 218 -13.31 15.58 -13.53
C SER A 218 -14.61 16.25 -13.04
N ARG A 219 -15.67 16.23 -13.86
CA ARG A 219 -16.97 16.79 -13.46
C ARG A 219 -17.67 15.94 -12.41
N ASP A 220 -17.61 14.60 -12.53
CA ASP A 220 -18.15 13.71 -11.49
C ASP A 220 -17.41 13.94 -10.17
N ALA A 221 -16.08 14.03 -10.23
CA ALA A 221 -15.26 14.29 -9.06
C ALA A 221 -15.64 15.62 -8.39
N MET A 222 -15.76 16.69 -9.16
CA MET A 222 -16.19 18.00 -8.66
C MET A 222 -17.57 17.92 -8.00
N TYR A 223 -18.52 17.23 -8.63
CA TYR A 223 -19.87 17.06 -8.09
C TYR A 223 -19.84 16.38 -6.71
N PHE A 224 -19.14 15.25 -6.59
CA PHE A 224 -19.08 14.53 -5.31
C PHE A 224 -18.34 15.31 -4.22
N ILE A 225 -17.27 16.02 -4.56
CA ILE A 225 -16.53 16.85 -3.60
C ILE A 225 -17.45 17.96 -3.06
N LEU A 226 -18.13 18.70 -3.95
CA LEU A 226 -19.02 19.79 -3.55
C LEU A 226 -20.27 19.28 -2.84
N TYR A 227 -20.78 18.10 -3.21
CA TYR A 227 -21.88 17.44 -2.51
C TYR A 227 -21.49 17.14 -1.04
N VAL A 228 -20.33 16.49 -0.82
CA VAL A 228 -19.83 16.22 0.53
C VAL A 228 -19.51 17.50 1.29
N TRP A 229 -18.89 18.49 0.62
CA TRP A 229 -18.61 19.80 1.19
C TRP A 229 -19.86 20.44 1.79
N LYS A 230 -20.94 20.45 1.01
CA LYS A 230 -22.24 20.98 1.43
C LYS A 230 -22.87 20.16 2.57
N GLN A 231 -22.87 18.84 2.46
CA GLN A 231 -23.45 17.94 3.48
C GLN A 231 -22.76 18.07 4.84
N MET A 232 -21.44 18.25 4.84
CA MET A 232 -20.63 18.41 6.04
C MET A 232 -20.67 19.85 6.59
N GLY A 233 -21.36 20.78 5.93
CA GLY A 233 -21.48 22.17 6.35
C GLY A 233 -20.12 22.89 6.39
N PHE A 234 -19.26 22.65 5.42
CA PHE A 234 -17.99 23.39 5.30
C PHE A 234 -18.23 24.81 4.79
N ASP A 235 -17.46 25.75 5.32
CA ASP A 235 -17.50 27.17 4.92
C ASP A 235 -16.59 27.39 3.70
N SER A 236 -17.15 27.98 2.63
CA SER A 236 -16.46 28.19 1.35
C SER A 236 -15.29 29.18 1.40
N VAL A 237 -15.19 30.00 2.45
CA VAL A 237 -14.15 31.02 2.61
C VAL A 237 -13.15 30.63 3.71
N GLN A 238 -13.61 30.00 4.78
CA GLN A 238 -12.79 29.71 5.95
C GLN A 238 -12.12 28.33 5.90
N ASP A 239 -12.84 27.30 5.44
CA ASP A 239 -12.37 25.92 5.44
C ASP A 239 -11.48 25.60 4.22
N GLU A 240 -10.79 24.49 4.26
CA GLU A 240 -9.78 24.11 3.27
C GLU A 240 -10.14 22.81 2.55
N LEU A 241 -9.95 22.78 1.23
CA LEU A 241 -10.04 21.60 0.40
C LEU A 241 -8.64 21.19 -0.08
N HIS A 242 -8.26 19.95 0.18
CA HIS A 242 -6.95 19.40 -0.19
C HIS A 242 -7.11 18.25 -1.18
N LEU A 243 -6.59 18.44 -2.40
CA LEU A 243 -6.62 17.45 -3.48
C LEU A 243 -5.26 16.74 -3.54
N SER A 244 -5.25 15.42 -3.70
CA SER A 244 -4.03 14.61 -3.80
C SER A 244 -4.23 13.37 -4.67
N GLY A 245 -3.14 12.75 -5.12
CA GLY A 245 -3.18 11.58 -6.00
C GLY A 245 -3.30 11.93 -7.48
N ASP A 246 -3.90 11.05 -8.25
CA ASP A 246 -4.06 11.10 -9.71
C ASP A 246 -5.28 11.95 -10.11
N ILE A 247 -5.17 13.26 -9.94
CA ILE A 247 -6.28 14.20 -10.17
C ILE A 247 -6.61 14.27 -11.67
N PRO A 248 -7.82 13.90 -12.12
CA PRO A 248 -8.21 14.01 -13.53
C PRO A 248 -8.28 15.49 -13.93
N ASP A 249 -7.76 15.84 -15.12
CA ASP A 249 -7.69 17.22 -15.63
C ASP A 249 -7.31 18.21 -14.52
N LYS A 250 -6.18 17.99 -13.90
CA LYS A 250 -5.75 18.60 -12.64
C LYS A 250 -5.97 20.12 -12.58
N ASP A 251 -5.58 20.85 -13.63
CA ASP A 251 -5.70 22.31 -13.65
C ASP A 251 -7.15 22.75 -13.78
N TRP A 252 -7.93 22.08 -14.62
CA TRP A 252 -9.36 22.33 -14.74
C TRP A 252 -10.08 22.02 -13.42
N THR A 253 -9.84 20.85 -12.84
CA THR A 253 -10.47 20.42 -11.58
C THR A 253 -10.19 21.40 -10.45
N LYS A 254 -8.93 21.82 -10.31
CA LYS A 254 -8.54 22.83 -9.32
C LYS A 254 -9.26 24.15 -9.54
N ASN A 255 -9.22 24.68 -10.77
CA ASN A 255 -9.80 26.01 -11.09
C ASN A 255 -11.32 25.99 -10.92
N ALA A 256 -12.00 24.93 -11.38
CA ALA A 256 -13.44 24.78 -11.20
C ALA A 256 -13.84 24.71 -9.71
N LEU A 257 -13.08 24.01 -8.88
CA LEU A 257 -13.34 23.95 -7.43
C LEU A 257 -13.05 25.28 -6.73
N LEU A 258 -12.06 26.07 -7.19
CA LEU A 258 -11.75 27.41 -6.64
C LEU A 258 -12.89 28.40 -6.81
N GLU A 259 -13.79 28.22 -7.78
CA GLU A 259 -14.99 29.05 -7.93
C GLU A 259 -15.91 28.91 -6.71
N PHE A 260 -15.97 27.72 -6.10
CA PHE A 260 -16.85 27.40 -4.98
C PHE A 260 -16.11 27.40 -3.62
N VAL A 261 -14.86 26.96 -3.57
CA VAL A 261 -14.07 26.84 -2.37
C VAL A 261 -12.78 27.64 -2.50
N LYS A 262 -12.70 28.77 -1.81
CA LYS A 262 -11.62 29.74 -1.96
C LYS A 262 -10.23 29.22 -1.58
N LYS A 263 -10.18 28.20 -0.73
CA LYS A 263 -8.94 27.59 -0.22
C LYS A 263 -8.79 26.16 -0.72
N THR A 264 -8.68 25.99 -2.04
CA THR A 264 -8.43 24.70 -2.69
C THR A 264 -6.92 24.54 -2.97
N TYR A 265 -6.32 23.53 -2.38
CA TYR A 265 -4.90 23.19 -2.49
C TYR A 265 -4.72 21.86 -3.21
N VAL A 266 -3.67 21.79 -4.02
CA VAL A 266 -3.21 20.54 -4.64
C VAL A 266 -1.91 20.11 -3.97
N ALA A 267 -1.88 18.88 -3.50
CA ALA A 267 -0.70 18.30 -2.88
C ALA A 267 0.48 18.25 -3.87
N ASN A 268 1.64 18.64 -3.37
CA ASN A 268 2.90 18.47 -4.08
C ASN A 268 3.69 17.35 -3.37
N PRO A 269 3.83 16.15 -3.95
CA PRO A 269 4.52 15.04 -3.30
C PRO A 269 5.94 15.39 -2.86
N VAL A 270 6.68 16.16 -3.65
CA VAL A 270 8.05 16.56 -3.31
C VAL A 270 8.09 17.38 -2.01
N ALA A 271 7.15 18.32 -1.85
CA ALA A 271 7.03 19.12 -0.62
C ALA A 271 6.42 18.29 0.53
N ASP A 272 5.42 17.47 0.24
CA ASP A 272 4.70 16.66 1.23
C ASP A 272 5.62 15.63 1.90
N PHE A 273 6.57 15.09 1.16
CA PHE A 273 7.51 14.08 1.63
C PHE A 273 8.93 14.63 1.87
N ASN A 274 9.06 15.95 2.07
CA ASN A 274 10.33 16.60 2.42
C ASN A 274 11.47 16.28 1.44
N ARG A 275 11.19 16.27 0.14
CA ARG A 275 12.15 15.93 -0.93
C ARG A 275 12.80 14.55 -0.76
N ALA A 276 12.09 13.61 -0.14
CA ALA A 276 12.61 12.24 -0.02
C ALA A 276 12.93 11.66 -1.41
N PRO A 277 14.00 10.86 -1.56
CA PRO A 277 14.41 10.28 -2.86
C PRO A 277 13.30 9.54 -3.60
N ILE A 278 12.38 8.92 -2.88
CA ILE A 278 11.23 8.19 -3.46
C ILE A 278 10.31 9.09 -4.29
N THR A 279 10.30 10.41 -4.06
CA THR A 279 9.47 11.34 -4.83
C THR A 279 9.99 11.57 -6.26
N ALA A 280 11.20 11.12 -6.57
CA ALA A 280 11.80 11.17 -7.90
C ALA A 280 11.53 9.89 -8.72
N ILE A 281 10.93 8.85 -8.11
CA ILE A 281 10.62 7.60 -8.81
C ILE A 281 9.38 7.84 -9.69
N GLU A 282 9.59 7.72 -10.99
CA GLU A 282 8.53 7.92 -11.99
C GLU A 282 7.41 6.88 -11.82
N GLY A 283 6.16 7.34 -11.88
CA GLY A 283 4.98 6.49 -11.78
C GLY A 283 4.70 5.92 -10.39
N LEU A 284 5.50 6.23 -9.36
CA LEU A 284 5.24 5.77 -8.00
C LEU A 284 3.98 6.44 -7.44
N PRO A 285 2.91 5.68 -7.11
CA PRO A 285 1.68 6.25 -6.57
C PRO A 285 1.87 6.94 -5.21
N TYR A 286 1.10 7.98 -4.96
CA TYR A 286 1.13 8.73 -3.70
C TYR A 286 0.87 7.84 -2.46
N ASP A 287 -0.04 6.87 -2.58
CA ASP A 287 -0.31 5.91 -1.51
C ASP A 287 0.93 5.08 -1.13
N LEU A 288 1.70 4.60 -2.12
CA LEU A 288 2.96 3.91 -1.86
C LEU A 288 4.02 4.84 -1.24
N MET A 289 4.11 6.10 -1.70
CA MET A 289 5.02 7.08 -1.08
C MET A 289 4.73 7.23 0.43
N THR A 290 3.46 7.23 0.85
CA THR A 290 3.08 7.36 2.27
C THR A 290 3.59 6.21 3.14
N ILE A 291 3.75 5.02 2.56
CA ILE A 291 4.22 3.83 3.28
C ILE A 291 5.74 3.88 3.45
N PHE A 292 6.46 4.16 2.37
CA PHE A 292 7.92 4.04 2.35
C PHE A 292 8.64 5.22 3.01
N VAL A 293 8.08 6.42 3.00
CA VAL A 293 8.66 7.57 3.75
C VAL A 293 8.71 7.31 5.25
N ARG A 294 7.81 6.47 5.78
CA ARG A 294 7.79 6.10 7.21
C ARG A 294 8.82 5.03 7.55
N GLY A 295 8.93 3.99 6.74
CA GLY A 295 9.89 2.91 6.96
C GLY A 295 11.34 3.38 7.02
N ILE A 296 11.67 4.44 6.26
CA ILE A 296 13.01 5.05 6.26
C ILE A 296 13.29 5.83 7.55
N LYS A 297 12.26 6.40 8.20
CA LYS A 297 12.43 7.16 9.46
C LYS A 297 12.50 6.28 10.71
N ASP A 298 11.78 5.15 10.71
CA ASP A 298 11.75 4.24 11.86
C ASP A 298 12.98 3.32 11.93
N SER A 299 13.76 3.20 10.83
CA SER A 299 15.05 2.49 10.80
C SER A 299 16.21 3.29 11.40
N ASN A 300 16.01 4.59 11.66
CA ASN A 300 17.02 5.50 12.22
C ASN A 300 16.76 5.83 13.71
N ARG A 301 15.93 5.06 14.39
CA ARG A 301 15.74 5.06 15.84
C ARG A 301 15.95 3.63 16.36
#